data_e249ef90e560e80b0eb467874f5a9e79
#
_entry.id   e249ef90e560e80b0eb467874f5a9e79
#
_cell.length_a   1.000
_cell.length_b   1.000
_cell.length_c   1.000
_cell.angle_alpha   90.00
_cell.angle_beta   90.00
_cell.angle_gamma   90.00
#
_symmetry.space_group_name_H-M   'P 1'
#
loop_
_entity.id
_entity.type
_entity.pdbx_description
1 polymer ?
#
loop_
_entity_poly.entity_id
_entity_poly.type
_entity_poly.pdbx_seq_one_letter_code
_entity_poly.pdbx_strand_id
1 'polypeptide(L)'
;MMSSPSGNSNKGIVCVVDDHVPCLKALARLLSAVGLQAVPFDNPRLFLEYAKDHSISLAIIDLQMPDLSGLEVQRILYDIRPKVPVIIITGEREPGVDRTIALDQGAIAFLFKPVEASALLEAIHTVLPIPPAAEEIQ
;
A
#
# COMPACT_ATOMS: atom_id res chain seq x y z
N MET A 1 18.35 -16.96 18.81
CA MET A 1 18.11 -16.76 18.49
C MET A 1 17.62 -16.24 18.05
N MET A 2 17.45 -15.86 18.10
CA MET A 2 16.94 -15.40 17.76
C MET A 2 16.40 -15.14 16.97
N SER A 3 16.57 -15.20 16.63
CA SER A 3 16.10 -15.10 15.49
C SER A 3 14.78 -14.80 15.24
N SER A 4 14.18 -15.12 15.71
CA SER A 4 12.84 -14.83 15.52
C SER A 4 12.52 -13.38 15.36
N PRO A 5 13.25 -12.50 15.96
CA PRO A 5 12.95 -11.09 15.78
C PRO A 5 12.98 -10.67 14.33
N SER A 6 13.89 -11.23 13.57
CA SER A 6 14.00 -10.78 12.20
C SER A 6 12.78 -11.19 11.40
N GLY A 7 12.24 -12.34 11.68
CA GLY A 7 11.04 -12.76 10.96
C GLY A 7 9.87 -11.88 11.28
N ASN A 8 9.78 -11.42 12.52
CA ASN A 8 8.68 -10.57 12.91
C ASN A 8 8.77 -9.18 12.33
N SER A 9 9.98 -8.68 12.21
CA SER A 9 10.15 -7.31 11.78
C SER A 9 9.70 -7.08 10.36
N ASN A 10 9.62 -8.13 9.54
CA ASN A 10 9.21 -7.97 8.16
C ASN A 10 7.73 -8.12 7.94
N LYS A 11 7.02 -8.56 8.95
CA LYS A 11 5.60 -8.72 8.80
C LYS A 11 4.93 -7.39 8.75
N GLY A 12 4.04 -7.26 7.81
CA GLY A 12 3.20 -6.10 7.79
C GLY A 12 3.86 -4.82 7.35
N ILE A 13 4.93 -4.91 6.58
CA ILE A 13 5.50 -3.70 6.00
C ILE A 13 4.64 -3.29 4.83
N VAL A 14 4.00 -2.15 4.97
CA VAL A 14 3.10 -1.61 3.96
C VAL A 14 3.66 -0.27 3.50
N CYS A 15 4.00 -0.17 2.24
CA CYS A 15 4.45 1.11 1.67
C CYS A 15 3.25 1.87 1.16
N VAL A 16 3.23 3.17 1.43
CA VAL A 16 2.15 4.05 0.97
C VAL A 16 2.78 5.13 0.11
N VAL A 17 2.31 5.26 -1.12
CA VAL A 17 2.87 6.21 -2.09
C VAL A 17 1.78 7.18 -2.51
N ASP A 18 1.91 8.45 -2.11
CA ASP A 18 0.88 9.45 -2.37
C ASP A 18 1.51 10.83 -2.20
N ASP A 19 1.47 11.65 -3.24
CA ASP A 19 2.05 12.98 -3.17
C ASP A 19 1.19 13.96 -2.37
N HIS A 20 -0.03 13.58 -2.03
CA HIS A 20 -0.90 14.40 -1.19
C HIS A 20 -0.58 14.07 0.26
N VAL A 21 0.24 14.91 0.89
CA VAL A 21 0.80 14.63 2.20
C VAL A 21 -0.23 14.36 3.28
N PRO A 22 -1.33 15.13 3.38
CA PRO A 22 -2.33 14.81 4.41
C PRO A 22 -2.92 13.42 4.28
N CYS A 23 -3.19 12.98 3.06
CA CYS A 23 -3.70 11.63 2.84
C CYS A 23 -2.65 10.58 3.22
N LEU A 24 -1.41 10.84 2.82
CA LEU A 24 -0.30 9.95 3.12
C LEU A 24 -0.16 9.75 4.63
N LYS A 25 -0.21 10.84 5.38
CA LYS A 25 -0.08 10.77 6.83
C LYS A 25 -1.26 10.05 7.47
N ALA A 26 -2.46 10.30 6.96
CA ALA A 26 -3.65 9.66 7.51
C ALA A 26 -3.59 8.15 7.32
N LEU A 27 -3.17 7.71 6.14
CA LEU A 27 -3.05 6.29 5.87
C LEU A 27 -1.96 5.65 6.74
N ALA A 28 -0.83 6.32 6.87
CA ALA A 28 0.25 5.78 7.71
C ALA A 28 -0.19 5.63 9.15
N ARG A 29 -0.95 6.60 9.66
CA ARG A 29 -1.47 6.52 11.02
C ARG A 29 -2.43 5.36 11.18
N LEU A 30 -3.33 5.19 10.23
CA LEU A 30 -4.29 4.10 10.29
C LEU A 30 -3.58 2.75 10.32
N LEU A 31 -2.60 2.57 9.46
CA LEU A 31 -1.87 1.31 9.39
C LEU A 31 -1.12 1.04 10.69
N SER A 32 -0.47 2.07 11.22
CA SER A 32 0.25 1.91 12.48
C SER A 32 -0.70 1.57 13.62
N ALA A 33 -1.89 2.15 13.60
CA ALA A 33 -2.86 1.92 14.67
C ALA A 33 -3.31 0.47 14.73
N VAL A 34 -3.25 -0.26 13.60
CA VAL A 34 -3.64 -1.66 13.60
C VAL A 34 -2.44 -2.60 13.63
N GLY A 35 -1.26 -2.08 13.95
CA GLY A 35 -0.09 -2.91 14.16
C GLY A 35 0.74 -3.20 12.93
N LEU A 36 0.47 -2.53 11.83
CA LEU A 36 1.26 -2.70 10.63
C LEU A 36 2.35 -1.62 10.58
N GLN A 37 3.44 -1.94 9.92
CA GLN A 37 4.53 -0.98 9.78
C GLN A 37 4.33 -0.21 8.47
N ALA A 38 4.02 1.07 8.58
CA ALA A 38 3.79 1.92 7.42
C ALA A 38 5.07 2.64 7.03
N VAL A 39 5.41 2.58 5.76
CA VAL A 39 6.56 3.32 5.23
C VAL A 39 6.03 4.26 4.16
N PRO A 40 5.94 5.55 4.46
CA PRO A 40 5.31 6.51 3.56
C PRO A 40 6.30 7.11 2.57
N PHE A 41 5.81 7.35 1.36
CA PHE A 41 6.58 8.01 0.31
C PHE A 41 5.71 9.06 -0.37
N ASP A 42 6.16 10.29 -0.39
CA ASP A 42 5.47 11.35 -1.13
C ASP A 42 6.01 11.48 -2.54
N ASN A 43 6.90 10.58 -2.92
CA ASN A 43 7.56 10.61 -4.22
C ASN A 43 7.66 9.18 -4.75
N PRO A 44 7.08 8.90 -5.93
CA PRO A 44 7.08 7.53 -6.45
C PRO A 44 8.47 6.99 -6.78
N ARG A 45 9.39 7.85 -7.18
CA ARG A 45 10.72 7.36 -7.53
C ARG A 45 11.48 6.90 -6.29
N LEU A 46 11.30 7.60 -5.17
CA LEU A 46 11.92 7.17 -3.92
C LEU A 46 11.35 5.83 -3.47
N PHE A 47 10.05 5.63 -3.67
CA PHE A 47 9.45 4.34 -3.35
C PHE A 47 10.07 3.23 -4.20
N LEU A 48 10.22 3.46 -5.50
CA LEU A 48 10.75 2.43 -6.37
C LEU A 48 12.21 2.09 -6.04
N GLU A 49 12.98 3.10 -5.64
CA GLU A 49 14.34 2.83 -5.17
C GLU A 49 14.34 1.98 -3.92
N TYR A 50 13.46 2.30 -2.99
CA TYR A 50 13.33 1.52 -1.77
C TYR A 50 12.95 0.08 -2.09
N ALA A 51 12.06 -0.12 -3.05
CA ALA A 51 11.55 -1.44 -3.38
C ALA A 51 12.66 -2.36 -3.91
N LYS A 52 13.70 -1.79 -4.49
CA LYS A 52 14.80 -2.62 -5.00
C LYS A 52 15.53 -3.34 -3.90
N ASP A 53 15.62 -2.74 -2.72
CA ASP A 53 16.46 -3.24 -1.65
C ASP A 53 15.71 -3.74 -0.43
N HIS A 54 14.40 -3.65 -0.42
CA HIS A 54 13.62 -3.99 0.78
C HIS A 54 12.47 -4.91 0.44
N SER A 55 12.19 -5.82 1.35
CA SER A 55 11.00 -6.66 1.25
C SER A 55 9.78 -5.85 1.63
N ILE A 56 8.74 -5.96 0.83
CA ILE A 56 7.50 -5.21 1.01
C ILE A 56 6.35 -6.20 1.01
N SER A 57 5.46 -6.07 1.99
CA SER A 57 4.31 -6.94 2.08
C SER A 57 3.13 -6.46 1.24
N LEU A 58 3.04 -5.15 1.04
CA LEU A 58 1.92 -4.56 0.31
C LEU A 58 2.29 -3.14 -0.06
N ALA A 59 1.84 -2.68 -1.22
CA ALA A 59 2.00 -1.28 -1.63
C ALA A 59 0.64 -0.67 -1.89
N ILE A 60 0.40 0.49 -1.30
CA ILE A 60 -0.79 1.30 -1.54
C ILE A 60 -0.35 2.50 -2.35
N ILE A 61 -0.87 2.66 -3.56
CA ILE A 61 -0.34 3.62 -4.51
C ILE A 61 -1.45 4.53 -5.02
N ASP A 62 -1.22 5.83 -4.92
CA ASP A 62 -2.15 6.81 -5.47
C ASP A 62 -2.09 6.78 -6.99
N LEU A 63 -3.24 6.81 -7.63
CA LEU A 63 -3.33 6.74 -9.07
C LEU A 63 -2.73 7.98 -9.74
N GLN A 64 -3.01 9.15 -9.19
CA GLN A 64 -2.64 10.40 -9.83
C GLN A 64 -1.54 11.11 -9.10
N MET A 65 -0.36 11.06 -9.67
CA MET A 65 0.81 11.77 -9.17
C MET A 65 1.51 12.44 -10.34
N PRO A 66 2.12 13.60 -10.11
CA PRO A 66 2.64 14.38 -11.25
C PRO A 66 3.79 13.74 -12.01
N ASP A 67 4.64 13.01 -11.32
CA ASP A 67 5.84 12.48 -11.96
C ASP A 67 5.56 11.17 -12.67
N LEU A 68 5.09 10.19 -11.92
CA LEU A 68 4.70 8.89 -12.45
C LEU A 68 3.28 8.61 -11.96
N SER A 69 2.44 8.15 -12.87
CA SER A 69 1.09 7.75 -12.44
C SER A 69 1.18 6.48 -11.62
N GLY A 70 0.14 6.23 -10.83
CA GLY A 70 0.08 5.01 -10.06
C GLY A 70 0.15 3.77 -10.92
N LEU A 71 -0.39 3.83 -12.14
CA LEU A 71 -0.33 2.69 -13.05
C LEU A 71 1.09 2.42 -13.50
N GLU A 72 1.86 3.46 -13.75
CA GLU A 72 3.26 3.29 -14.12
C GLU A 72 4.07 2.74 -12.97
N VAL A 73 3.82 3.24 -11.77
CA VAL A 73 4.50 2.74 -10.58
C VAL A 73 4.17 1.27 -10.37
N GLN A 74 2.90 0.92 -10.54
CA GLN A 74 2.45 -0.46 -10.38
C GLN A 74 3.19 -1.38 -11.36
N ARG A 75 3.31 -0.96 -12.60
CA ARG A 75 3.98 -1.77 -13.62
C ARG A 75 5.47 -1.94 -13.32
N ILE A 76 6.11 -0.86 -12.92
CA ILE A 76 7.54 -0.93 -12.61
C ILE A 76 7.78 -1.78 -11.37
N LEU A 77 6.90 -1.64 -10.38
CA LEU A 77 7.02 -2.45 -9.17
C LEU A 77 6.88 -3.93 -9.49
N TYR A 78 5.98 -4.27 -10.41
CA TYR A 78 5.83 -5.66 -10.81
C TYR A 78 7.14 -6.23 -11.36
N ASP A 79 7.88 -5.43 -12.12
CA ASP A 79 9.16 -5.88 -12.66
C ASP A 79 10.20 -6.08 -11.56
N ILE A 80 10.18 -5.25 -10.53
CA ILE A 80 11.15 -5.32 -9.44
C ILE A 80 10.76 -6.39 -8.42
N ARG A 81 9.50 -6.40 -8.04
CA ARG A 81 8.97 -7.27 -6.98
C ARG A 81 7.63 -7.82 -7.44
N PRO A 82 7.61 -8.83 -8.29
CA PRO A 82 6.35 -9.29 -8.90
C PRO A 82 5.33 -9.84 -7.92
N LYS A 83 5.76 -10.22 -6.73
CA LYS A 83 4.82 -10.83 -5.79
C LYS A 83 4.20 -9.85 -4.81
N VAL A 84 4.57 -8.57 -4.86
CA VAL A 84 4.03 -7.58 -3.95
C VAL A 84 2.61 -7.23 -4.38
N PRO A 85 1.61 -7.45 -3.52
CA PRO A 85 0.25 -7.03 -3.86
C PRO A 85 0.14 -5.51 -3.84
N VAL A 86 -0.76 -4.99 -4.67
CA VAL A 86 -0.92 -3.55 -4.85
C VAL A 86 -2.39 -3.18 -4.66
N ILE A 87 -2.62 -2.10 -3.91
CA ILE A 87 -3.91 -1.44 -3.82
C ILE A 87 -3.75 -0.07 -4.44
N ILE A 88 -4.62 0.27 -5.38
CA ILE A 88 -4.63 1.59 -6.00
C ILE A 88 -5.68 2.44 -5.30
N ILE A 89 -5.34 3.69 -4.98
CA ILE A 89 -6.30 4.64 -4.41
C ILE A 89 -6.37 5.85 -5.33
N THR A 90 -7.51 6.51 -5.37
CA THR A 90 -7.67 7.66 -6.25
C THR A 90 -8.74 8.60 -5.72
N GLY A 91 -8.54 9.91 -5.97
CA GLY A 91 -9.58 10.89 -5.72
C GLY A 91 -10.46 11.11 -6.93
N GLU A 92 -10.14 10.47 -8.03
CA GLU A 92 -10.89 10.63 -9.27
C GLU A 92 -12.20 9.86 -9.19
N ARG A 93 -13.30 10.53 -9.53
CA ARG A 93 -14.61 9.92 -9.37
C ARG A 93 -14.97 8.91 -10.43
N GLU A 94 -14.49 9.12 -11.64
CA GLU A 94 -14.81 8.23 -12.75
C GLU A 94 -13.53 7.84 -13.45
N PRO A 95 -12.77 6.94 -12.84
CA PRO A 95 -11.46 6.57 -13.39
C PRO A 95 -11.53 5.76 -14.68
N GLY A 96 -12.69 5.17 -15.00
CA GLY A 96 -12.88 4.53 -16.27
C GLY A 96 -11.83 3.49 -16.61
N VAL A 97 -11.11 3.76 -17.70
CA VAL A 97 -10.09 2.86 -18.23
C VAL A 97 -8.98 2.60 -17.21
N ASP A 98 -8.64 3.61 -16.42
CA ASP A 98 -7.54 3.46 -15.45
C ASP A 98 -7.84 2.37 -14.43
N ARG A 99 -9.09 2.26 -14.01
CA ARG A 99 -9.47 1.22 -13.08
C ARG A 99 -9.30 -0.15 -13.71
N THR A 100 -9.73 -0.28 -14.96
CA THR A 100 -9.59 -1.54 -15.68
C THR A 100 -8.12 -1.92 -15.81
N ILE A 101 -7.27 -0.97 -16.19
CA ILE A 101 -5.85 -1.22 -16.33
C ILE A 101 -5.24 -1.66 -15.01
N ALA A 102 -5.59 -0.96 -13.91
CA ALA A 102 -5.04 -1.29 -12.60
C ALA A 102 -5.38 -2.73 -12.22
N LEU A 103 -6.63 -3.11 -12.41
CA LEU A 103 -7.06 -4.46 -12.07
C LEU A 103 -6.44 -5.50 -12.98
N ASP A 104 -6.33 -5.20 -14.27
CA ASP A 104 -5.67 -6.11 -15.21
C ASP A 104 -4.20 -6.29 -14.88
N GLN A 105 -3.57 -5.27 -14.32
CA GLN A 105 -2.17 -5.36 -13.91
C GLN A 105 -2.02 -6.06 -12.56
N GLY A 106 -3.13 -6.48 -11.96
CA GLY A 106 -3.07 -7.30 -10.76
C GLY A 106 -3.37 -6.59 -9.45
N ALA A 107 -3.89 -5.36 -9.49
CA ALA A 107 -4.26 -4.69 -8.24
C ALA A 107 -5.31 -5.53 -7.52
N ILE A 108 -5.15 -5.70 -6.23
CA ILE A 108 -6.08 -6.49 -5.44
C ILE A 108 -7.31 -5.67 -5.04
N ALA A 109 -7.20 -4.36 -5.10
CA ALA A 109 -8.32 -3.47 -4.81
C ALA A 109 -8.08 -2.12 -5.44
N PHE A 110 -9.16 -1.41 -5.69
CA PHE A 110 -9.14 -0.07 -6.25
C PHE A 110 -10.11 0.76 -5.41
N LEU A 111 -9.57 1.66 -4.60
CA LEU A 111 -10.38 2.36 -3.61
C LEU A 111 -10.39 3.86 -3.89
N PHE A 112 -11.42 4.52 -3.42
CA PHE A 112 -11.62 5.94 -3.67
C PHE A 112 -11.32 6.76 -2.42
N LYS A 113 -10.78 7.96 -2.61
CA LYS A 113 -10.57 8.90 -1.51
C LYS A 113 -11.87 9.66 -1.23
N PRO A 114 -12.18 9.96 0.00
CA PRO A 114 -11.42 9.60 1.20
C PRO A 114 -11.51 8.10 1.47
N VAL A 115 -10.36 7.50 1.78
CA VAL A 115 -10.30 6.06 1.92
C VAL A 115 -10.98 5.65 3.21
N GLU A 116 -11.98 4.78 3.10
CA GLU A 116 -12.66 4.27 4.26
C GLU A 116 -11.80 3.22 4.96
N ALA A 117 -11.63 3.40 6.27
CA ALA A 117 -10.76 2.50 7.02
C ALA A 117 -11.19 1.04 6.87
N SER A 118 -12.48 0.77 7.01
CA SER A 118 -12.94 -0.62 6.95
C SER A 118 -12.69 -1.25 5.58
N ALA A 119 -12.92 -0.48 4.51
CA ALA A 119 -12.70 -1.01 3.17
C ALA A 119 -11.22 -1.29 2.94
N LEU A 120 -10.35 -0.40 3.40
CA LEU A 120 -8.92 -0.59 3.24
C LEU A 120 -8.44 -1.79 4.05
N LEU A 121 -8.83 -1.87 5.30
CA LEU A 121 -8.38 -2.96 6.16
C LEU A 121 -8.89 -4.31 5.66
N GLU A 122 -10.10 -4.34 5.12
CA GLU A 122 -10.63 -5.56 4.54
C GLU A 122 -9.78 -6.01 3.35
N ALA A 123 -9.43 -5.08 2.48
CA ALA A 123 -8.58 -5.40 1.33
C ALA A 123 -7.22 -5.89 1.77
N ILE A 124 -6.63 -5.22 2.75
CA ILE A 124 -5.32 -5.61 3.27
C ILE A 124 -5.38 -7.02 3.85
N HIS A 125 -6.45 -7.31 4.57
CA HIS A 125 -6.58 -8.59 5.27
C HIS A 125 -6.60 -9.78 4.30
N THR A 126 -6.95 -9.55 3.04
CA THR A 126 -6.95 -10.66 2.08
C THR A 126 -5.56 -11.15 1.76
N VAL A 127 -4.53 -10.35 1.97
CA VAL A 127 -3.16 -10.71 1.61
C VAL A 127 -2.18 -10.64 2.76
N LEU A 128 -2.59 -10.07 3.89
CA LEU A 128 -1.68 -9.80 4.98
C LEU A 128 -2.46 -9.85 6.29
N PRO A 129 -2.06 -10.68 7.23
CA PRO A 129 -2.79 -10.73 8.49
C PRO A 129 -2.64 -9.43 9.26
N ILE A 130 -3.74 -8.99 9.85
CA ILE A 130 -3.75 -7.82 10.70
C ILE A 130 -3.72 -8.31 12.14
N PRO A 131 -2.80 -7.79 12.97
CA PRO A 131 -2.71 -8.25 14.34
C PRO A 131 -4.03 -8.10 15.08
N PRO A 132 -4.43 -9.11 15.85
CA PRO A 132 -5.72 -9.05 16.55
C PRO A 132 -5.69 -8.30 17.86
N ALA A 133 -4.53 -7.75 18.24
CA ALA A 133 -4.37 -7.17 19.57
C ALA A 133 -5.40 -6.11 19.89
N ALA A 134 -5.73 -5.29 18.90
CA ALA A 134 -6.68 -4.22 19.13
C ALA A 134 -8.04 -4.74 19.54
N GLU A 135 -8.43 -5.88 18.99
CA GLU A 135 -9.71 -6.45 19.28
C GLU A 135 -9.77 -7.09 20.64
N GLU A 136 -8.65 -7.62 21.06
CA GLU A 136 -8.62 -8.33 22.32
C GLU A 136 -8.68 -7.43 23.52
N ILE A 137 -8.45 -6.19 23.31
CA ILE A 137 -8.45 -5.24 24.42
C ILE A 137 -9.86 -4.96 24.91
N GLN A 138 -10.84 -5.24 24.11
CA GLN A 138 -12.24 -4.99 24.49
C GLN A 138 -12.62 -5.61 25.84
#